data_0735c18d64ba1fea4d19f9f551eb69c0
#
_entry.id   0735c18d64ba1fea4d19f9f551eb69c0
#
_cell.length_a   1.000
_cell.length_b   1.000
_cell.length_c   1.000
_cell.angle_alpha   90.00
_cell.angle_beta   90.00
_cell.angle_gamma   90.00
#
_symmetry.space_group_name_H-M   'P 1'
#
loop_
_entity.id
_entity.type
_entity.pdbx_description
1 polymer ?
#
loop_
_entity_poly.entity_id
_entity_poly.type
_entity_poly.pdbx_seq_one_letter_code
_entity_poly.pdbx_strand_id
1 'polypeptide(L)'
;MSASLVGSEMCIRDRSRIIPKEGYRFASLPASGLKRKLTLENISILCHAAGSLFKARRILTDFAPDVVIGTGGYVCGPILMAAALSHIPTLIQEQNVIPGITNKILSRVVDKIALGYEAAAPRFPHPEKCIYTGNPIRPDIMEAKREASRRALGLSPDTFMVLVTGGSRGARTINTAMLDVHRHFKDAKDLCLYHVTGELEYDKITSALGCAEDGHYGSASRIIRYEYHMPNALAAADLIICRAGAISLAEVAARELPAILIPYPYAAEDHQTYNARVFSEAGAAKMILDKDVTGARFIENITALREHPEDLQTMEKSIGTLKKVHAGEDIARLALSLIK
;
A
#
# COMPACT_ATOMS: atom_id res chain seq x y z
N MET A 1 -11.05 5.23 24.36
CA MET A 1 -10.92 6.35 23.38
C MET A 1 -11.98 6.17 22.31
N SER A 2 -12.75 7.20 21.97
CA SER A 2 -13.66 7.15 20.83
C SER A 2 -12.94 7.77 19.62
N ALA A 3 -12.92 7.06 18.49
CA ALA A 3 -12.34 7.53 17.24
C ALA A 3 -13.46 7.87 16.25
N SER A 4 -13.24 8.86 15.40
CA SER A 4 -14.13 9.20 14.28
C SER A 4 -13.32 9.32 13.01
N LEU A 5 -13.83 8.79 11.92
CA LEU A 5 -13.15 8.81 10.63
C LEU A 5 -13.93 9.70 9.65
N VAL A 6 -13.19 10.54 8.92
CA VAL A 6 -13.74 11.43 7.90
C VAL A 6 -13.18 11.02 6.54
N GLY A 7 -14.03 10.82 5.53
CA GLY A 7 -13.66 10.34 4.20
C GLY A 7 -14.11 11.24 3.05
N SER A 8 -13.49 11.08 1.85
CA SER A 8 -13.89 11.75 0.60
C SER A 8 -14.85 10.90 -0.23
N GLU A 9 -15.59 11.51 -1.15
CA GLU A 9 -16.67 10.86 -1.93
C GLU A 9 -16.25 9.57 -2.65
N MET A 10 -15.06 9.49 -3.21
CA MET A 10 -14.61 8.32 -3.96
C MET A 10 -14.28 7.09 -3.08
N CYS A 11 -13.97 7.34 -1.80
CA CYS A 11 -13.74 6.29 -0.79
C CYS A 11 -14.91 6.16 0.20
N ILE A 12 -15.94 6.97 0.08
CA ILE A 12 -17.08 7.01 1.02
C ILE A 12 -17.84 5.69 1.02
N ARG A 13 -18.07 5.07 -0.15
CA ARG A 13 -18.89 3.85 -0.25
C ARG A 13 -18.31 2.70 0.58
N ASP A 14 -17.02 2.46 0.48
CA ASP A 14 -16.39 1.35 1.20
C ASP A 14 -16.19 1.71 2.68
N ARG A 15 -15.68 2.90 2.97
CA ARG A 15 -15.45 3.36 4.35
C ARG A 15 -16.73 3.56 5.13
N SER A 16 -17.82 4.05 4.51
CA SER A 16 -19.13 4.20 5.18
C SER A 16 -19.76 2.88 5.60
N ARG A 17 -19.31 1.75 5.00
CA ARG A 17 -19.76 0.40 5.39
C ARG A 17 -18.83 -0.25 6.39
N ILE A 18 -17.51 -0.12 6.21
CA ILE A 18 -16.50 -0.80 7.02
C ILE A 18 -16.35 -0.11 8.37
N ILE A 19 -16.19 1.22 8.41
CA ILE A 19 -15.88 1.96 9.64
C ILE A 19 -16.95 1.80 10.73
N PRO A 20 -18.27 1.92 10.43
CA PRO A 20 -19.30 1.66 11.44
C PRO A 20 -19.36 0.19 11.91
N LYS A 21 -19.01 -0.78 11.03
CA LYS A 21 -18.95 -2.20 11.43
C LYS A 21 -17.86 -2.46 12.46
N GLU A 22 -16.76 -1.72 12.40
CA GLU A 22 -15.67 -1.75 13.37
C GLU A 22 -15.98 -0.94 14.66
N GLY A 23 -17.21 -0.42 14.81
CA GLY A 23 -17.65 0.31 16.00
C GLY A 23 -17.22 1.77 16.06
N TYR A 24 -16.70 2.35 14.97
CA TYR A 24 -16.26 3.75 14.95
C TYR A 24 -17.34 4.66 14.37
N ARG A 25 -17.45 5.88 14.92
CA ARG A 25 -18.30 6.94 14.36
C ARG A 25 -17.71 7.39 13.01
N PHE A 26 -18.58 7.58 12.02
CA PHE A 26 -18.21 8.02 10.68
C PHE A 26 -18.91 9.33 10.34
N ALA A 27 -18.16 10.31 9.82
CA ALA A 27 -18.68 11.52 9.26
C ALA A 27 -18.10 11.75 7.85
N SER A 28 -18.93 12.26 6.93
CA SER A 28 -18.50 12.61 5.58
C SER A 28 -18.28 14.11 5.44
N LEU A 29 -17.17 14.47 4.78
CA LEU A 29 -16.87 15.85 4.43
C LEU A 29 -16.77 15.97 2.90
N PRO A 30 -17.55 16.84 2.25
CA PRO A 30 -17.39 17.11 0.84
C PRO A 30 -16.04 17.82 0.62
N ALA A 31 -15.13 17.16 -0.08
CA ALA A 31 -13.84 17.72 -0.45
C ALA A 31 -13.57 17.36 -1.90
N SER A 32 -13.44 18.38 -2.75
CA SER A 32 -12.96 18.23 -4.13
C SER A 32 -11.48 18.51 -4.22
N GLY A 33 -10.76 17.72 -5.04
CA GLY A 33 -9.35 17.97 -5.31
C GLY A 33 -9.10 19.31 -6.00
N LEU A 34 -8.06 20.03 -5.58
CA LEU A 34 -7.61 21.25 -6.27
C LEU A 34 -7.21 20.90 -7.71
N LYS A 35 -7.90 21.51 -8.68
CA LYS A 35 -7.48 21.43 -10.09
C LYS A 35 -6.20 22.23 -10.29
N ARG A 36 -5.21 21.65 -10.99
CA ARG A 36 -3.86 22.25 -11.20
C ARG A 36 -3.84 23.50 -12.09
N LYS A 37 -4.96 23.91 -12.73
CA LYS A 37 -5.02 25.11 -13.60
C LYS A 37 -5.79 26.22 -12.90
N LEU A 38 -5.20 27.42 -12.90
CA LEU A 38 -5.83 28.65 -12.44
C LEU A 38 -6.94 29.06 -13.45
N THR A 39 -8.18 28.80 -13.11
CA THR A 39 -9.37 29.20 -13.88
C THR A 39 -10.35 29.94 -12.97
N LEU A 40 -11.33 30.67 -13.55
CA LEU A 40 -12.41 31.33 -12.80
C LEU A 40 -13.19 30.35 -11.89
N GLU A 41 -13.13 29.04 -12.18
CA GLU A 41 -13.64 27.99 -11.32
C GLU A 41 -12.95 27.91 -9.95
N ASN A 42 -11.75 28.51 -9.80
CA ASN A 42 -11.02 28.55 -8.53
C ASN A 42 -11.71 29.41 -7.46
N ILE A 43 -12.54 30.36 -7.84
CA ILE A 43 -13.37 31.14 -6.89
C ILE A 43 -14.42 30.22 -6.27
N SER A 44 -15.06 29.39 -7.08
CA SER A 44 -15.98 28.35 -6.60
C SER A 44 -15.26 27.35 -5.67
N ILE A 45 -14.03 26.95 -6.00
CA ILE A 45 -13.21 26.05 -5.16
C ILE A 45 -12.87 26.71 -3.81
N LEU A 46 -12.60 28.03 -3.81
CA LEU A 46 -12.35 28.77 -2.56
C LEU A 46 -13.58 28.82 -1.65
N CYS A 47 -14.78 29.06 -2.23
CA CYS A 47 -16.03 29.01 -1.51
C CYS A 47 -16.36 27.62 -0.98
N HIS A 48 -16.10 26.59 -1.78
CA HIS A 48 -16.23 25.19 -1.34
C HIS A 48 -15.22 24.83 -0.24
N ALA A 49 -13.99 25.32 -0.31
CA ALA A 49 -12.97 25.13 0.72
C ALA A 49 -13.38 25.79 2.05
N ALA A 50 -13.93 27.02 1.99
CA ALA A 50 -14.46 27.71 3.18
C ALA A 50 -15.64 26.97 3.80
N GLY A 51 -16.59 26.49 2.98
CA GLY A 51 -17.71 25.65 3.42
C GLY A 51 -17.26 24.33 4.05
N SER A 52 -16.24 23.69 3.46
CA SER A 52 -15.63 22.47 3.99
C SER A 52 -14.92 22.72 5.33
N LEU A 53 -14.24 23.87 5.47
CA LEU A 53 -13.58 24.26 6.72
C LEU A 53 -14.61 24.52 7.84
N PHE A 54 -15.71 25.19 7.53
CA PHE A 54 -16.81 25.41 8.49
C PHE A 54 -17.43 24.10 8.94
N LYS A 55 -17.72 23.19 7.99
CA LYS A 55 -18.26 21.86 8.32
C LYS A 55 -17.25 21.03 9.12
N ALA A 56 -15.97 21.11 8.79
CA ALA A 56 -14.89 20.45 9.53
C ALA A 56 -14.84 20.95 10.98
N ARG A 57 -14.92 22.27 11.20
CA ARG A 57 -14.97 22.87 12.53
C ARG A 57 -16.17 22.37 13.35
N ARG A 58 -17.34 22.27 12.72
CA ARG A 58 -18.54 21.72 13.39
C ARG A 58 -18.33 20.26 13.80
N ILE A 59 -17.77 19.43 12.91
CA ILE A 59 -17.45 18.04 13.24
C ILE A 59 -16.48 17.97 14.43
N LEU A 60 -15.44 18.79 14.44
CA LEU A 60 -14.48 18.85 15.56
C LEU A 60 -15.14 19.31 16.88
N THR A 61 -16.02 20.31 16.83
CA THR A 61 -16.77 20.77 18.01
C THR A 61 -17.69 19.68 18.57
N ASP A 62 -18.43 18.98 17.66
CA ASP A 62 -19.35 17.92 18.05
C ASP A 62 -18.64 16.66 18.58
N PHE A 63 -17.41 16.41 18.10
CA PHE A 63 -16.61 15.25 18.51
C PHE A 63 -15.69 15.53 19.69
N ALA A 64 -15.22 16.77 19.83
CA ALA A 64 -14.29 17.26 20.84
C ALA A 64 -13.02 16.36 20.96
N PRO A 65 -12.22 16.18 19.89
CA PRO A 65 -11.06 15.31 19.94
C PRO A 65 -9.88 15.95 20.68
N ASP A 66 -9.10 15.15 21.38
CA ASP A 66 -7.85 15.56 22.03
C ASP A 66 -6.70 15.68 21.02
N VAL A 67 -6.76 14.95 19.91
CA VAL A 67 -5.79 14.96 18.82
C VAL A 67 -6.45 14.59 17.50
N VAL A 68 -6.00 15.18 16.39
CA VAL A 68 -6.48 14.87 15.03
C VAL A 68 -5.36 14.30 14.18
N ILE A 69 -5.57 13.10 13.64
CA ILE A 69 -4.60 12.40 12.77
C ILE A 69 -5.12 12.40 11.34
N GLY A 70 -4.31 12.92 10.40
CA GLY A 70 -4.59 12.88 8.98
C GLY A 70 -3.73 11.83 8.27
N THR A 71 -4.36 10.90 7.55
CA THR A 71 -3.69 9.84 6.81
C THR A 71 -3.60 10.11 5.30
N GLY A 72 -3.66 11.39 4.91
CA GLY A 72 -3.58 11.81 3.52
C GLY A 72 -4.94 11.90 2.82
N GLY A 73 -4.90 12.29 1.54
CA GLY A 73 -6.09 12.58 0.75
C GLY A 73 -6.63 14.00 0.95
N TYR A 74 -7.52 14.42 0.03
CA TYR A 74 -8.03 15.81 0.01
C TYR A 74 -8.84 16.20 1.24
N VAL A 75 -9.49 15.24 1.88
CA VAL A 75 -10.31 15.45 3.10
C VAL A 75 -9.48 15.85 4.31
N CYS A 76 -8.22 15.42 4.38
CA CYS A 76 -7.32 15.81 5.45
C CYS A 76 -7.06 17.32 5.48
N GLY A 77 -7.13 18.00 4.31
CA GLY A 77 -6.92 19.44 4.22
C GLY A 77 -7.81 20.24 5.15
N PRO A 78 -9.13 20.26 4.95
CA PRO A 78 -10.06 21.02 5.77
C PRO A 78 -10.07 20.62 7.24
N ILE A 79 -10.00 19.31 7.55
CA ILE A 79 -10.12 18.84 8.93
C ILE A 79 -8.88 19.17 9.78
N LEU A 80 -7.67 18.94 9.24
CA LEU A 80 -6.42 19.29 9.94
C LEU A 80 -6.21 20.81 10.02
N MET A 81 -6.60 21.56 8.99
CA MET A 81 -6.56 23.01 9.04
C MET A 81 -7.49 23.56 10.13
N ALA A 82 -8.73 23.04 10.20
CA ALA A 82 -9.70 23.43 11.25
C ALA A 82 -9.17 23.07 12.64
N ALA A 83 -8.56 21.90 12.81
CA ALA A 83 -7.98 21.46 14.07
C ALA A 83 -6.83 22.37 14.49
N ALA A 84 -5.88 22.64 13.60
CA ALA A 84 -4.75 23.54 13.86
C ALA A 84 -5.21 24.96 14.24
N LEU A 85 -6.21 25.52 13.51
CA LEU A 85 -6.79 26.84 13.84
C LEU A 85 -7.58 26.84 15.15
N SER A 86 -8.01 25.68 15.63
CA SER A 86 -8.70 25.51 16.92
C SER A 86 -7.77 25.08 18.05
N HIS A 87 -6.45 25.10 17.81
CA HIS A 87 -5.40 24.68 18.75
C HIS A 87 -5.56 23.23 19.26
N ILE A 88 -6.20 22.37 18.47
CA ILE A 88 -6.26 20.94 18.73
C ILE A 88 -4.97 20.31 18.15
N PRO A 89 -4.24 19.50 18.92
CA PRO A 89 -3.04 18.81 18.45
C PRO A 89 -3.25 18.04 17.15
N THR A 90 -2.28 18.11 16.24
CA THR A 90 -2.40 17.57 14.88
C THR A 90 -1.19 16.73 14.48
N LEU A 91 -1.47 15.59 13.85
CA LEU A 91 -0.48 14.67 13.31
C LEU A 91 -0.83 14.31 11.85
N ILE A 92 0.13 14.38 10.94
CA ILE A 92 0.03 13.78 9.61
C ILE A 92 0.76 12.44 9.60
N GLN A 93 0.19 11.43 8.97
CA GLN A 93 0.90 10.23 8.56
C GLN A 93 1.06 10.27 7.03
N GLU A 94 2.32 10.33 6.56
CA GLU A 94 2.66 10.26 5.13
C GLU A 94 3.20 8.87 4.80
N GLN A 95 2.54 8.19 3.85
CA GLN A 95 2.86 6.82 3.50
C GLN A 95 4.01 6.68 2.50
N ASN A 96 4.19 7.67 1.62
CA ASN A 96 5.06 7.57 0.47
C ASN A 96 6.37 8.37 0.65
N VAL A 97 7.38 8.01 -0.14
CA VAL A 97 8.63 8.79 -0.24
C VAL A 97 8.38 10.19 -0.80
N ILE A 98 7.44 10.31 -1.75
CA ILE A 98 7.01 11.61 -2.28
C ILE A 98 5.73 12.02 -1.56
N PRO A 99 5.78 13.05 -0.70
CA PRO A 99 4.59 13.50 0.00
C PRO A 99 3.54 14.08 -0.93
N GLY A 100 2.27 13.75 -0.67
CA GLY A 100 1.16 14.36 -1.37
C GLY A 100 1.09 15.87 -1.14
N ILE A 101 0.58 16.62 -2.13
CA ILE A 101 0.53 18.10 -2.10
C ILE A 101 -0.23 18.63 -0.87
N THR A 102 -1.31 17.96 -0.47
CA THR A 102 -2.08 18.31 0.73
C THR A 102 -1.21 18.20 1.98
N ASN A 103 -0.45 17.11 2.14
CA ASN A 103 0.43 16.91 3.29
C ASN A 103 1.58 17.94 3.30
N LYS A 104 2.14 18.30 2.13
CA LYS A 104 3.13 19.39 2.02
C LYS A 104 2.58 20.75 2.47
N ILE A 105 1.34 21.06 2.11
CA ILE A 105 0.70 22.33 2.53
C ILE A 105 0.44 22.31 4.04
N LEU A 106 -0.16 21.24 4.54
CA LEU A 106 -0.52 21.07 5.95
C LEU A 106 0.70 21.00 6.89
N SER A 107 1.86 20.54 6.39
CA SER A 107 3.09 20.45 7.19
C SER A 107 3.50 21.76 7.86
N ARG A 108 3.08 22.89 7.29
CA ARG A 108 3.35 24.22 7.85
C ARG A 108 2.60 24.48 9.17
N VAL A 109 1.40 23.89 9.30
CA VAL A 109 0.48 24.19 10.42
C VAL A 109 0.33 23.05 11.42
N VAL A 110 0.62 21.80 11.04
CA VAL A 110 0.53 20.65 11.94
C VAL A 110 1.70 20.56 12.91
N ASP A 111 1.52 19.88 14.03
CA ASP A 111 2.52 19.75 15.08
C ASP A 111 3.60 18.73 14.72
N LYS A 112 3.22 17.55 14.22
CA LYS A 112 4.14 16.46 13.84
C LYS A 112 3.72 15.75 12.58
N ILE A 113 4.70 15.05 11.96
CA ILE A 113 4.55 14.27 10.73
C ILE A 113 5.20 12.92 10.95
N ALA A 114 4.39 11.87 10.96
CA ALA A 114 4.85 10.49 10.97
C ALA A 114 5.13 10.02 9.53
N LEU A 115 6.34 9.54 9.26
CA LEU A 115 6.77 9.15 7.93
C LEU A 115 6.82 7.64 7.77
N GLY A 116 6.26 7.16 6.66
CA GLY A 116 6.43 5.78 6.20
C GLY A 116 7.84 5.47 5.69
N TYR A 117 8.54 6.50 5.19
CA TYR A 117 9.91 6.41 4.71
C TYR A 117 10.73 7.61 5.21
N GLU A 118 11.92 7.35 5.73
CA GLU A 118 12.83 8.40 6.21
C GLU A 118 13.21 9.38 5.08
N ALA A 119 13.39 8.86 3.86
CA ALA A 119 13.70 9.62 2.65
C ALA A 119 12.62 10.66 2.25
N ALA A 120 11.46 10.67 2.92
CA ALA A 120 10.43 11.69 2.73
C ALA A 120 10.73 12.99 3.51
N ALA A 121 11.49 12.95 4.61
CA ALA A 121 11.72 14.10 5.49
C ALA A 121 12.27 15.34 4.75
N PRO A 122 13.31 15.24 3.90
CA PRO A 122 13.86 16.42 3.19
C PRO A 122 12.89 17.04 2.17
N ARG A 123 11.77 16.38 1.87
CA ARG A 123 10.77 16.85 0.91
C ARG A 123 9.68 17.70 1.54
N PHE A 124 9.71 17.81 2.88
CA PHE A 124 8.83 18.70 3.64
C PHE A 124 9.51 20.04 3.91
N PRO A 125 8.73 21.16 3.93
CA PRO A 125 9.25 22.47 4.32
C PRO A 125 9.80 22.54 5.75
N HIS A 126 9.33 21.65 6.64
CA HIS A 126 9.68 21.58 8.06
C HIS A 126 10.10 20.15 8.45
N PRO A 127 11.32 19.71 8.02
CA PRO A 127 11.80 18.36 8.29
C PRO A 127 11.98 18.06 9.78
N GLU A 128 12.14 19.09 10.65
CA GLU A 128 12.22 18.96 12.10
C GLU A 128 10.93 18.47 12.77
N LYS A 129 9.80 18.57 12.06
CA LYS A 129 8.52 17.98 12.51
C LYS A 129 8.38 16.51 12.17
N CYS A 130 9.25 16.01 11.27
CA CYS A 130 9.16 14.67 10.72
C CYS A 130 9.77 13.63 11.67
N ILE A 131 9.06 12.52 11.86
CA ILE A 131 9.50 11.38 12.65
C ILE A 131 9.30 10.12 11.81
N TYR A 132 10.36 9.34 11.63
CA TYR A 132 10.28 8.09 10.88
C TYR A 132 9.68 7.00 11.78
N THR A 133 8.43 6.62 11.53
CA THR A 133 7.69 5.57 12.24
C THR A 133 7.54 4.29 11.40
N GLY A 134 7.65 4.40 10.08
CA GLY A 134 7.20 3.38 9.15
C GLY A 134 5.71 3.51 8.82
N ASN A 135 5.24 2.62 7.96
CA ASN A 135 3.82 2.51 7.61
C ASN A 135 3.14 1.46 8.50
N PRO A 136 1.94 1.74 9.04
CA PRO A 136 1.20 0.76 9.83
C PRO A 136 0.75 -0.41 8.94
N ILE A 137 0.89 -1.60 9.46
CA ILE A 137 0.44 -2.85 8.85
C ILE A 137 -0.62 -3.51 9.71
N ARG A 138 -1.41 -4.38 9.12
CA ARG A 138 -2.42 -5.15 9.85
C ARG A 138 -1.74 -6.20 10.74
N PRO A 139 -2.23 -6.44 11.97
CA PRO A 139 -1.65 -7.44 12.87
C PRO A 139 -1.62 -8.85 12.26
N ASP A 140 -2.65 -9.23 11.53
CA ASP A 140 -2.77 -10.54 10.88
C ASP A 140 -1.62 -10.86 9.90
N ILE A 141 -0.99 -9.82 9.31
CA ILE A 141 0.22 -9.99 8.49
C ILE A 141 1.37 -10.59 9.30
N MET A 142 1.54 -10.19 10.57
CA MET A 142 2.61 -10.70 11.44
C MET A 142 2.25 -12.05 12.07
N GLU A 143 0.97 -12.26 12.36
CA GLU A 143 0.46 -13.48 13.00
C GLU A 143 0.46 -14.70 12.09
N ALA A 144 0.35 -14.50 10.77
CA ALA A 144 0.34 -15.58 9.79
C ALA A 144 1.64 -16.38 9.82
N LYS A 145 1.55 -17.68 10.09
CA LYS A 145 2.69 -18.59 10.18
C LYS A 145 2.91 -19.31 8.86
N ARG A 146 4.15 -19.29 8.35
CA ARG A 146 4.53 -19.87 7.06
C ARG A 146 4.04 -21.31 6.89
N GLU A 147 4.35 -22.19 7.81
CA GLU A 147 3.96 -23.60 7.73
C GLU A 147 2.45 -23.81 7.68
N ALA A 148 1.70 -23.10 8.53
CA ALA A 148 0.24 -23.16 8.55
C ALA A 148 -0.36 -22.64 7.25
N SER A 149 0.18 -21.51 6.73
CA SER A 149 -0.25 -20.90 5.47
C SER A 149 0.03 -21.81 4.27
N ARG A 150 1.22 -22.45 4.23
CA ARG A 150 1.55 -23.41 3.15
C ARG A 150 0.64 -24.62 3.18
N ARG A 151 0.35 -25.19 4.37
CA ARG A 151 -0.62 -26.29 4.51
C ARG A 151 -2.02 -25.87 4.04
N ALA A 152 -2.49 -24.68 4.43
CA ALA A 152 -3.79 -24.16 4.00
C ALA A 152 -3.89 -24.00 2.47
N LEU A 153 -2.79 -23.65 1.82
CA LEU A 153 -2.69 -23.55 0.36
C LEU A 153 -2.38 -24.91 -0.32
N GLY A 154 -2.22 -26.00 0.45
CA GLY A 154 -1.87 -27.33 -0.08
C GLY A 154 -0.50 -27.37 -0.74
N LEU A 155 0.46 -26.57 -0.27
CA LEU A 155 1.82 -26.53 -0.77
C LEU A 155 2.74 -27.45 0.03
N SER A 156 3.64 -28.16 -0.65
CA SER A 156 4.69 -28.91 0.04
C SER A 156 5.73 -27.94 0.62
N PRO A 157 6.48 -28.35 1.66
CA PRO A 157 7.55 -27.52 2.24
C PRO A 157 8.59 -27.03 1.21
N ASP A 158 8.89 -27.86 0.22
CA ASP A 158 9.96 -27.63 -0.76
C ASP A 158 9.48 -26.91 -2.04
N THR A 159 8.17 -26.65 -2.17
CA THR A 159 7.64 -25.92 -3.34
C THR A 159 8.07 -24.44 -3.29
N PHE A 160 8.74 -23.95 -4.30
CA PHE A 160 9.04 -22.53 -4.43
C PHE A 160 7.78 -21.75 -4.84
N MET A 161 7.28 -20.87 -3.96
CA MET A 161 6.05 -20.13 -4.22
C MET A 161 6.34 -18.69 -4.65
N VAL A 162 5.90 -18.33 -5.85
CA VAL A 162 5.90 -16.95 -6.34
C VAL A 162 4.49 -16.39 -6.22
N LEU A 163 4.32 -15.43 -5.32
CA LEU A 163 3.07 -14.66 -5.22
C LEU A 163 3.10 -13.51 -6.23
N VAL A 164 2.08 -13.42 -7.08
CA VAL A 164 1.96 -12.34 -8.06
C VAL A 164 0.69 -11.55 -7.82
N THR A 165 0.81 -10.23 -7.64
CA THR A 165 -0.37 -9.38 -7.42
C THR A 165 -0.18 -7.97 -7.95
N GLY A 166 -1.22 -7.48 -8.62
CA GLY A 166 -1.31 -6.08 -9.07
C GLY A 166 -2.10 -5.16 -8.12
N GLY A 167 -2.47 -5.67 -6.93
CA GLY A 167 -3.42 -5.02 -6.02
C GLY A 167 -4.87 -5.36 -6.35
N SER A 168 -5.84 -4.80 -5.61
CA SER A 168 -7.27 -5.17 -5.67
C SER A 168 -7.91 -5.08 -7.05
N ARG A 169 -7.45 -4.16 -7.89
CA ARG A 169 -7.95 -3.99 -9.28
C ARG A 169 -7.16 -4.78 -10.31
N GLY A 170 -6.08 -5.43 -9.90
CA GLY A 170 -5.13 -6.08 -10.79
C GLY A 170 -4.18 -5.08 -11.48
N ALA A 171 -3.22 -5.62 -12.23
CA ALA A 171 -2.25 -4.84 -13.01
C ALA A 171 -2.10 -5.47 -14.38
N ARG A 172 -2.69 -4.85 -15.41
CA ARG A 172 -2.77 -5.40 -16.76
C ARG A 172 -1.40 -5.79 -17.33
N THR A 173 -0.38 -4.93 -17.14
CA THR A 173 0.98 -5.18 -17.63
C THR A 173 1.55 -6.44 -17.00
N ILE A 174 1.46 -6.57 -15.66
CA ILE A 174 1.91 -7.75 -14.93
C ILE A 174 1.14 -8.99 -15.41
N ASN A 175 -0.19 -8.92 -15.41
CA ASN A 175 -1.05 -10.04 -15.78
C ASN A 175 -0.76 -10.54 -17.21
N THR A 176 -0.54 -9.62 -18.16
CA THR A 176 -0.22 -9.99 -19.54
C THR A 176 1.14 -10.68 -19.66
N ALA A 177 2.17 -10.15 -18.97
CA ALA A 177 3.49 -10.78 -18.98
C ALA A 177 3.49 -12.16 -18.30
N MET A 178 2.65 -12.33 -17.28
CA MET A 178 2.49 -13.62 -16.59
C MET A 178 1.94 -14.74 -17.49
N LEU A 179 1.27 -14.43 -18.61
CA LEU A 179 0.83 -15.48 -19.55
C LEU A 179 1.99 -16.32 -20.09
N ASP A 180 3.10 -15.68 -20.44
CA ASP A 180 4.29 -16.39 -20.91
C ASP A 180 4.98 -17.15 -19.78
N VAL A 181 5.00 -16.59 -18.56
CA VAL A 181 5.54 -17.25 -17.37
C VAL A 181 4.77 -18.53 -17.04
N HIS A 182 3.44 -18.47 -17.06
CA HIS A 182 2.58 -19.63 -16.83
C HIS A 182 2.80 -20.72 -17.87
N ARG A 183 2.92 -20.35 -19.15
CA ARG A 183 3.21 -21.31 -20.23
C ARG A 183 4.58 -21.95 -20.09
N HIS A 184 5.60 -21.15 -19.75
CA HIS A 184 6.96 -21.62 -19.59
C HIS A 184 7.12 -22.63 -18.45
N PHE A 185 6.50 -22.35 -17.30
CA PHE A 185 6.60 -23.20 -16.10
C PHE A 185 5.43 -24.19 -15.94
N LYS A 186 4.63 -24.42 -17.00
CA LYS A 186 3.40 -25.22 -16.94
C LYS A 186 3.54 -26.54 -16.18
N ASP A 187 4.64 -27.27 -16.45
CA ASP A 187 4.87 -28.62 -15.97
C ASP A 187 5.89 -28.68 -14.80
N ALA A 188 6.28 -27.53 -14.24
CA ALA A 188 7.17 -27.49 -13.10
C ALA A 188 6.47 -28.00 -11.84
N LYS A 189 7.06 -29.03 -11.18
CA LYS A 189 6.42 -29.69 -10.03
C LYS A 189 6.83 -29.08 -8.68
N ASP A 190 7.93 -28.38 -8.64
CA ASP A 190 8.53 -27.77 -7.44
C ASP A 190 8.34 -26.24 -7.39
N LEU A 191 7.43 -25.70 -8.22
CA LEU A 191 7.08 -24.30 -8.33
C LEU A 191 5.57 -24.11 -8.18
N CYS A 192 5.16 -23.05 -7.48
CA CYS A 192 3.80 -22.57 -7.43
C CYS A 192 3.75 -21.09 -7.85
N LEU A 193 3.15 -20.79 -8.98
CA LEU A 193 2.81 -19.45 -9.42
C LEU A 193 1.41 -19.11 -8.91
N TYR A 194 1.33 -18.45 -7.75
CA TYR A 194 0.08 -18.02 -7.14
C TYR A 194 -0.26 -16.62 -7.61
N HIS A 195 -1.10 -16.52 -8.64
CA HIS A 195 -1.34 -15.28 -9.38
C HIS A 195 -2.71 -14.68 -9.07
N VAL A 196 -2.74 -13.59 -8.31
CA VAL A 196 -3.94 -12.80 -7.98
C VAL A 196 -4.11 -11.72 -9.05
N THR A 197 -4.97 -11.99 -10.02
CA THR A 197 -5.14 -11.14 -11.23
C THR A 197 -5.92 -9.87 -10.98
N GLY A 198 -6.74 -9.83 -9.93
CA GLY A 198 -7.76 -8.81 -9.71
C GLY A 198 -9.05 -9.10 -10.47
N GLU A 199 -10.14 -8.49 -10.02
CA GLU A 199 -11.50 -8.77 -10.49
C GLU A 199 -11.68 -8.57 -12.00
N LEU A 200 -11.04 -7.53 -12.56
CA LEU A 200 -11.29 -7.12 -13.95
C LEU A 200 -10.58 -7.96 -15.03
N GLU A 201 -9.49 -8.64 -14.67
CA GLU A 201 -8.64 -9.33 -15.65
C GLU A 201 -8.71 -10.87 -15.50
N TYR A 202 -9.36 -11.39 -14.46
CA TYR A 202 -9.39 -12.83 -14.17
C TYR A 202 -9.88 -13.68 -15.36
N ASP A 203 -11.08 -13.38 -15.84
CA ASP A 203 -11.72 -14.17 -16.91
C ASP A 203 -10.90 -14.14 -18.20
N LYS A 204 -10.25 -13.02 -18.48
CA LYS A 204 -9.37 -12.87 -19.64
C LYS A 204 -8.11 -13.74 -19.51
N ILE A 205 -7.47 -13.74 -18.34
CA ILE A 205 -6.25 -14.52 -18.11
C ILE A 205 -6.53 -16.01 -18.11
N THR A 206 -7.58 -16.46 -17.42
CA THR A 206 -7.97 -17.87 -17.36
C THR A 206 -8.36 -18.41 -18.73
N SER A 207 -9.12 -17.63 -19.51
CA SER A 207 -9.47 -18.00 -20.90
C SER A 207 -8.25 -18.07 -21.81
N ALA A 208 -7.31 -17.10 -21.72
CA ALA A 208 -6.10 -17.07 -22.54
C ALA A 208 -5.14 -18.24 -22.27
N LEU A 209 -5.18 -18.81 -21.08
CA LEU A 209 -4.40 -19.96 -20.66
C LEU A 209 -5.16 -21.29 -20.88
N GLY A 210 -6.49 -21.26 -20.96
CA GLY A 210 -7.31 -22.49 -20.93
C GLY A 210 -7.25 -23.16 -19.56
N CYS A 211 -7.41 -22.38 -18.48
CA CYS A 211 -7.41 -22.89 -17.13
C CYS A 211 -8.59 -23.81 -16.84
N ALA A 212 -8.43 -24.74 -15.89
CA ALA A 212 -9.54 -25.47 -15.28
C ALA A 212 -10.50 -24.50 -14.55
N GLU A 213 -11.73 -24.94 -14.24
CA GLU A 213 -12.74 -24.09 -13.58
C GLU A 213 -12.28 -23.54 -12.22
N ASP A 214 -11.41 -24.25 -11.52
CA ASP A 214 -10.82 -23.86 -10.24
C ASP A 214 -9.60 -22.91 -10.36
N GLY A 215 -9.26 -22.48 -11.59
CA GLY A 215 -8.16 -21.57 -11.87
C GLY A 215 -6.79 -22.25 -12.00
N HIS A 216 -6.71 -23.58 -11.98
CA HIS A 216 -5.44 -24.29 -12.20
C HIS A 216 -5.04 -24.31 -13.68
N TYR A 217 -3.74 -24.15 -13.94
CA TYR A 217 -3.12 -24.32 -15.25
C TYR A 217 -1.80 -25.08 -15.13
N GLY A 218 -1.77 -26.32 -15.67
CA GLY A 218 -0.67 -27.25 -15.46
C GLY A 218 -0.46 -27.61 -13.99
N SER A 219 0.75 -28.03 -13.63
CA SER A 219 1.10 -28.39 -12.24
C SER A 219 1.51 -27.19 -11.37
N ALA A 220 2.01 -26.11 -12.01
CA ALA A 220 2.65 -25.01 -11.29
C ALA A 220 1.74 -23.81 -11.01
N SER A 221 0.61 -23.66 -11.69
CA SER A 221 -0.10 -22.39 -11.69
C SER A 221 -1.47 -22.43 -11.02
N ARG A 222 -1.72 -21.44 -10.15
CA ARG A 222 -3.02 -21.16 -9.55
C ARG A 222 -3.38 -19.71 -9.83
N ILE A 223 -4.42 -19.48 -10.62
CA ILE A 223 -4.91 -18.18 -10.97
C ILE A 223 -6.10 -17.84 -10.08
N ILE A 224 -5.97 -16.76 -9.32
CA ILE A 224 -6.93 -16.33 -8.30
C ILE A 224 -7.51 -14.98 -8.70
N ARG A 225 -8.83 -14.85 -8.66
CA ARG A 225 -9.53 -13.60 -8.95
C ARG A 225 -9.23 -12.54 -7.89
N TYR A 226 -9.39 -12.90 -6.63
CA TYR A 226 -9.15 -12.04 -5.48
C TYR A 226 -8.74 -12.90 -4.27
N GLU A 227 -7.71 -12.45 -3.54
CA GLU A 227 -7.24 -13.14 -2.35
C GLU A 227 -7.76 -12.45 -1.07
N TYR A 228 -8.67 -13.13 -0.38
CA TYR A 228 -9.26 -12.63 0.87
C TYR A 228 -8.35 -12.88 2.08
N HIS A 229 -7.44 -13.84 1.98
CA HIS A 229 -6.49 -14.22 3.02
C HIS A 229 -5.04 -13.87 2.64
N MET A 230 -4.83 -12.63 2.17
CA MET A 230 -3.53 -12.14 1.74
C MET A 230 -2.40 -12.37 2.78
N PRO A 231 -2.65 -12.28 4.12
CA PRO A 231 -1.64 -12.63 5.12
C PRO A 231 -1.08 -14.04 4.94
N ASN A 232 -1.94 -15.02 4.63
CA ASN A 232 -1.50 -16.40 4.39
C ASN A 232 -0.69 -16.51 3.10
N ALA A 233 -1.12 -15.83 2.02
CA ALA A 233 -0.39 -15.84 0.76
C ALA A 233 1.01 -15.22 0.91
N LEU A 234 1.11 -14.08 1.60
CA LEU A 234 2.40 -13.43 1.92
C LEU A 234 3.29 -14.31 2.82
N ALA A 235 2.71 -14.98 3.82
CA ALA A 235 3.46 -15.85 4.72
C ALA A 235 3.97 -17.13 4.05
N ALA A 236 3.25 -17.64 3.04
CA ALA A 236 3.58 -18.86 2.32
C ALA A 236 4.63 -18.64 1.22
N ALA A 237 4.72 -17.43 0.66
CA ALA A 237 5.54 -17.08 -0.49
C ALA A 237 7.04 -17.09 -0.20
N ASP A 238 7.85 -17.34 -1.24
CA ASP A 238 9.31 -17.24 -1.29
C ASP A 238 9.74 -15.98 -2.06
N LEU A 239 8.90 -15.54 -3.00
CA LEU A 239 9.12 -14.37 -3.83
C LEU A 239 7.78 -13.69 -4.10
N ILE A 240 7.77 -12.36 -4.15
CA ILE A 240 6.60 -11.62 -4.60
C ILE A 240 6.89 -10.77 -5.83
N ILE A 241 5.96 -10.76 -6.79
CA ILE A 241 5.94 -9.82 -7.92
C ILE A 241 4.74 -8.91 -7.73
N CYS A 242 4.97 -7.61 -7.48
CA CYS A 242 3.85 -6.71 -7.17
C CYS A 242 4.10 -5.24 -7.56
N ARG A 243 3.04 -4.43 -7.44
CA ARG A 243 3.13 -2.96 -7.48
C ARG A 243 3.82 -2.41 -6.23
N ALA A 244 4.39 -1.19 -6.33
CA ALA A 244 5.12 -0.55 -5.24
C ALA A 244 4.26 0.43 -4.42
N GLY A 245 3.05 0.00 -4.05
CA GLY A 245 2.21 0.74 -3.11
C GLY A 245 2.81 0.74 -1.70
N ALA A 246 2.82 1.89 -1.03
CA ALA A 246 3.54 2.07 0.23
C ALA A 246 3.14 1.07 1.34
N ILE A 247 1.84 0.78 1.48
CA ILE A 247 1.35 -0.18 2.48
C ILE A 247 1.72 -1.61 2.08
N SER A 248 1.55 -1.99 0.80
CA SER A 248 1.97 -3.31 0.33
C SER A 248 3.46 -3.55 0.55
N LEU A 249 4.29 -2.53 0.32
CA LEU A 249 5.73 -2.63 0.59
C LEU A 249 6.05 -2.75 2.08
N ALA A 250 5.27 -2.10 2.95
CA ALA A 250 5.40 -2.28 4.40
C ALA A 250 5.03 -3.72 4.83
N GLU A 251 3.99 -4.30 4.24
CA GLU A 251 3.60 -5.70 4.48
C GLU A 251 4.68 -6.67 3.96
N VAL A 252 5.24 -6.42 2.77
CA VAL A 252 6.34 -7.18 2.18
C VAL A 252 7.59 -7.11 3.07
N ALA A 253 7.96 -5.90 3.55
CA ALA A 253 9.08 -5.73 4.47
C ALA A 253 8.84 -6.43 5.82
N ALA A 254 7.62 -6.37 6.35
CA ALA A 254 7.25 -7.04 7.60
C ALA A 254 7.41 -8.57 7.52
N ARG A 255 7.20 -9.14 6.33
CA ARG A 255 7.38 -10.57 6.04
C ARG A 255 8.79 -10.92 5.59
N GLU A 256 9.69 -9.94 5.46
CA GLU A 256 11.05 -10.12 4.91
C GLU A 256 11.04 -10.84 3.56
N LEU A 257 10.00 -10.58 2.75
CA LEU A 257 9.73 -11.32 1.52
C LEU A 257 10.46 -10.69 0.33
N PRO A 258 11.42 -11.39 -0.33
CA PRO A 258 12.08 -10.93 -1.54
C PRO A 258 11.09 -10.49 -2.62
N ALA A 259 11.38 -9.40 -3.33
CA ALA A 259 10.41 -8.80 -4.22
C ALA A 259 10.97 -8.42 -5.60
N ILE A 260 10.13 -8.58 -6.63
CA ILE A 260 10.28 -7.93 -7.94
C ILE A 260 9.19 -6.86 -8.00
N LEU A 261 9.61 -5.60 -7.98
CA LEU A 261 8.72 -4.46 -7.87
C LEU A 261 8.48 -3.82 -9.23
N ILE A 262 7.22 -3.65 -9.57
CA ILE A 262 6.78 -3.00 -10.80
C ILE A 262 6.00 -1.73 -10.41
N PRO A 263 6.64 -0.56 -10.32
CA PRO A 263 5.96 0.68 -10.00
C PRO A 263 4.83 1.00 -10.98
N TYR A 264 3.70 1.49 -10.47
CA TYR A 264 2.58 1.92 -11.32
C TYR A 264 2.91 3.26 -11.99
N PRO A 265 2.95 3.34 -13.34
CA PRO A 265 3.49 4.50 -14.05
C PRO A 265 2.59 5.74 -13.99
N TYR A 266 1.32 5.59 -13.61
CA TYR A 266 0.36 6.68 -13.49
C TYR A 266 0.09 7.05 -12.02
N ALA A 267 0.95 6.63 -11.12
CA ALA A 267 0.88 7.04 -9.71
C ALA A 267 1.12 8.55 -9.58
N ALA A 268 0.34 9.22 -8.72
CA ALA A 268 0.49 10.65 -8.50
C ALA A 268 1.94 10.97 -8.08
N GLU A 269 2.56 12.00 -8.69
CA GLU A 269 3.95 12.40 -8.41
C GLU A 269 4.96 11.23 -8.57
N ASP A 270 4.61 10.18 -9.34
CA ASP A 270 5.43 8.98 -9.54
C ASP A 270 5.88 8.30 -8.22
N HIS A 271 5.10 8.46 -7.15
CA HIS A 271 5.49 8.02 -5.81
C HIS A 271 5.85 6.53 -5.73
N GLN A 272 5.25 5.67 -6.57
CA GLN A 272 5.57 4.23 -6.55
C GLN A 272 7.00 3.93 -7.03
N THR A 273 7.52 4.67 -7.99
CA THR A 273 8.91 4.53 -8.43
C THR A 273 9.88 4.90 -7.30
N TYR A 274 9.59 5.97 -6.56
CA TYR A 274 10.42 6.35 -5.42
C TYR A 274 10.32 5.36 -4.26
N ASN A 275 9.13 4.84 -3.97
CA ASN A 275 8.96 3.78 -2.97
C ASN A 275 9.77 2.53 -3.34
N ALA A 276 9.68 2.08 -4.61
CA ALA A 276 10.43 0.91 -5.09
C ALA A 276 11.94 1.10 -5.04
N ARG A 277 12.43 2.33 -5.31
CA ARG A 277 13.86 2.65 -5.24
C ARG A 277 14.44 2.42 -3.86
N VAL A 278 13.74 2.79 -2.79
CA VAL A 278 14.19 2.54 -1.41
C VAL A 278 14.53 1.05 -1.21
N PHE A 279 13.69 0.17 -1.75
CA PHE A 279 13.90 -1.28 -1.65
C PHE A 279 15.01 -1.77 -2.58
N SER A 280 15.05 -1.29 -3.82
CA SER A 280 16.06 -1.74 -4.79
C SER A 280 17.46 -1.23 -4.45
N GLU A 281 17.59 0.01 -3.97
CA GLU A 281 18.86 0.60 -3.54
C GLU A 281 19.40 -0.06 -2.25
N ALA A 282 18.51 -0.55 -1.39
CA ALA A 282 18.90 -1.36 -0.23
C ALA A 282 19.26 -2.82 -0.58
N GLY A 283 19.13 -3.24 -1.84
CA GLY A 283 19.30 -4.64 -2.24
C GLY A 283 18.17 -5.58 -1.80
N ALA A 284 17.05 -5.01 -1.36
CA ALA A 284 15.89 -5.73 -0.85
C ALA A 284 14.90 -6.18 -1.96
N ALA A 285 15.01 -5.60 -3.15
CA ALA A 285 14.16 -5.93 -4.28
C ALA A 285 14.82 -5.69 -5.63
N LYS A 286 14.38 -6.40 -6.65
CA LYS A 286 14.64 -6.04 -8.06
C LYS A 286 13.52 -5.12 -8.54
N MET A 287 13.85 -4.02 -9.23
CA MET A 287 12.88 -3.09 -9.78
C MET A 287 12.84 -3.18 -11.31
N ILE A 288 11.64 -3.34 -11.88
CA ILE A 288 11.41 -3.32 -13.33
C ILE A 288 10.36 -2.24 -13.61
N LEU A 289 10.68 -1.27 -14.47
CA LEU A 289 9.71 -0.25 -14.85
C LEU A 289 8.57 -0.88 -15.67
N ASP A 290 7.35 -0.39 -15.52
CA ASP A 290 6.14 -0.96 -16.16
C ASP A 290 6.30 -1.13 -17.68
N LYS A 291 6.94 -0.17 -18.36
CA LYS A 291 7.23 -0.21 -19.80
C LYS A 291 8.22 -1.30 -20.22
N ASP A 292 9.03 -1.78 -19.28
CA ASP A 292 10.09 -2.76 -19.52
C ASP A 292 9.67 -4.18 -19.10
N VAL A 293 8.44 -4.35 -18.61
CA VAL A 293 7.89 -5.64 -18.19
C VAL A 293 7.63 -6.53 -19.40
N THR A 294 8.22 -7.70 -19.41
CA THR A 294 7.99 -8.78 -20.37
C THR A 294 7.95 -10.13 -19.66
N GLY A 295 7.28 -11.13 -20.27
CA GLY A 295 7.30 -12.50 -19.76
C GLY A 295 8.72 -13.07 -19.67
N ALA A 296 9.59 -12.79 -20.65
CA ALA A 296 10.96 -13.23 -20.67
C ALA A 296 11.77 -12.70 -19.45
N ARG A 297 11.60 -11.40 -19.09
CA ARG A 297 12.25 -10.84 -17.90
C ARG A 297 11.76 -11.46 -16.60
N PHE A 298 10.47 -11.77 -16.49
CA PHE A 298 9.96 -12.47 -15.31
C PHE A 298 10.51 -13.89 -15.23
N ILE A 299 10.52 -14.64 -16.35
CA ILE A 299 11.09 -15.98 -16.42
C ILE A 299 12.56 -15.95 -15.97
N GLU A 300 13.38 -15.07 -16.56
CA GLU A 300 14.79 -14.89 -16.22
C GLU A 300 14.98 -14.63 -14.72
N ASN A 301 14.26 -13.69 -14.15
CA ASN A 301 14.41 -13.32 -12.73
C ASN A 301 13.90 -14.42 -11.78
N ILE A 302 12.79 -15.09 -12.10
CA ILE A 302 12.27 -16.21 -11.30
C ILE A 302 13.26 -17.37 -11.33
N THR A 303 13.76 -17.72 -12.50
CA THR A 303 14.74 -18.81 -12.67
C THR A 303 16.01 -18.51 -11.89
N ALA A 304 16.60 -17.33 -12.09
CA ALA A 304 17.82 -16.92 -11.39
C ALA A 304 17.69 -16.98 -9.87
N LEU A 305 16.62 -16.40 -9.31
CA LEU A 305 16.39 -16.37 -7.86
C LEU A 305 16.09 -17.76 -7.28
N ARG A 306 15.55 -18.67 -8.09
CA ARG A 306 15.28 -20.05 -7.67
C ARG A 306 16.52 -20.92 -7.73
N GLU A 307 17.40 -20.69 -8.70
CA GLU A 307 18.67 -21.40 -8.86
C GLU A 307 19.77 -20.89 -7.93
N HIS A 308 19.63 -19.64 -7.43
CA HIS A 308 20.57 -18.97 -6.53
C HIS A 308 19.91 -18.58 -5.20
N PRO A 309 19.68 -19.55 -4.28
CA PRO A 309 19.04 -19.27 -2.99
C PRO A 309 19.82 -18.25 -2.14
N GLU A 310 21.13 -18.10 -2.33
CA GLU A 310 21.98 -17.11 -1.69
C GLU A 310 21.56 -15.67 -2.02
N ASP A 311 21.08 -15.42 -3.23
CA ASP A 311 20.55 -14.11 -3.64
C ASP A 311 19.24 -13.79 -2.89
N LEU A 312 18.34 -14.78 -2.76
CA LEU A 312 17.13 -14.62 -1.95
C LEU A 312 17.45 -14.30 -0.50
N GLN A 313 18.38 -15.04 0.12
CA GLN A 313 18.78 -14.80 1.51
C GLN A 313 19.40 -13.41 1.69
N THR A 314 20.14 -12.93 0.69
CA THR A 314 20.71 -11.58 0.69
C THR A 314 19.60 -10.54 0.62
N MET A 315 18.60 -10.75 -0.23
CA MET A 315 17.42 -9.87 -0.32
C MET A 315 16.62 -9.90 0.98
N GLU A 316 16.38 -11.06 1.60
CA GLU A 316 15.69 -11.21 2.89
C GLU A 316 16.37 -10.40 4.00
N LYS A 317 17.71 -10.52 4.12
CA LYS A 317 18.50 -9.74 5.10
C LYS A 317 18.38 -8.24 4.85
N SER A 318 18.46 -7.82 3.59
CA SER A 318 18.35 -6.42 3.20
C SER A 318 16.97 -5.85 3.51
N ILE A 319 15.89 -6.59 3.19
CA ILE A 319 14.53 -6.15 3.44
C ILE A 319 14.22 -6.07 4.95
N GLY A 320 14.83 -6.93 5.76
CA GLY A 320 14.75 -6.90 7.21
C GLY A 320 15.22 -5.56 7.82
N THR A 321 16.14 -4.85 7.15
CA THR A 321 16.62 -3.51 7.59
C THR A 321 15.56 -2.42 7.38
N LEU A 322 14.61 -2.63 6.48
CA LEU A 322 13.52 -1.70 6.17
C LEU A 322 12.25 -1.95 7.00
N LYS A 323 12.25 -3.02 7.77
CA LYS A 323 11.10 -3.48 8.55
C LYS A 323 10.76 -2.55 9.72
N LYS A 324 9.50 -2.15 9.81
CA LYS A 324 8.92 -1.32 10.89
C LYS A 324 7.61 -1.91 11.39
N VAL A 325 7.68 -2.97 12.18
CA VAL A 325 6.49 -3.74 12.60
C VAL A 325 5.63 -3.04 13.64
N HIS A 326 6.22 -2.10 14.41
CA HIS A 326 5.52 -1.35 15.46
C HIS A 326 5.03 0.03 15.00
N ALA A 327 5.02 0.29 13.68
CA ALA A 327 4.66 1.59 13.11
C ALA A 327 3.30 2.12 13.62
N GLY A 328 2.29 1.24 13.76
CA GLY A 328 0.97 1.61 14.28
C GLY A 328 1.04 2.10 15.73
N GLU A 329 1.78 1.40 16.58
CA GLU A 329 1.99 1.75 17.98
C GLU A 329 2.81 3.04 18.14
N ASP A 330 3.84 3.19 17.30
CA ASP A 330 4.70 4.38 17.33
C ASP A 330 3.94 5.64 16.89
N ILE A 331 3.08 5.53 15.87
CA ILE A 331 2.17 6.61 15.46
C ILE A 331 1.18 6.93 16.57
N ALA A 332 0.61 5.91 17.23
CA ALA A 332 -0.30 6.13 18.35
C ALA A 332 0.39 6.81 19.54
N ARG A 333 1.59 6.36 19.94
CA ARG A 333 2.40 7.01 21.00
C ARG A 333 2.74 8.44 20.63
N LEU A 334 3.12 8.69 19.37
CA LEU A 334 3.41 10.03 18.90
C LEU A 334 2.18 10.93 19.00
N ALA A 335 1.01 10.46 18.60
CA ALA A 335 -0.24 11.19 18.72
C ALA A 335 -0.58 11.50 20.19
N LEU A 336 -0.48 10.50 21.07
CA LEU A 336 -0.73 10.68 22.51
C LEU A 336 0.24 11.66 23.18
N SER A 337 1.49 11.71 22.73
CA SER A 337 2.48 12.67 23.25
C SER A 337 2.18 14.13 22.93
N LEU A 338 1.26 14.40 22.01
CA LEU A 338 0.82 15.75 21.66
C LEU A 338 -0.32 16.24 22.56
N ILE A 339 -0.99 15.35 23.28
CA ILE A 339 -2.06 15.69 24.24
C ILE A 339 -1.41 16.26 25.50
N LYS A 340 -1.85 17.45 25.89
CA LYS A 340 -1.36 18.15 27.09
C LYS A 340 -2.11 17.69 28.32
#